data_5a472b3c82dfdd28546bd25577029c07
#
_entry.id   5a472b3c82dfdd28546bd25577029c07
#
_cell.length_a   1.000
_cell.length_b   1.000
_cell.length_c   1.000
_cell.angle_alpha   90.00
_cell.angle_beta   90.00
_cell.angle_gamma   90.00
#
_symmetry.space_group_name_H-M   'P 1'
#
loop_
_entity.id
_entity.type
_entity.pdbx_description
1 polymer ?
#
loop_
_entity_poly.entity_id
_entity_poly.type
_entity_poly.pdbx_seq_one_letter_code
_entity_poly.pdbx_strand_id
1 'polypeptide(L)'
;GDKVIEALGEDGEFIPCLHSVGAPLAEGQEDVPWPCAPIEEKYIAHFPEENLIWSYGSGYGGNALLGKKCLALRIASNMAREEGWMAEHMLILRLTNPEGHRFHIAAAFPSACGKTNLAMLQATVPGWKVECIGDDIAWMKIGDDGRLHAINPESGFFGVAPGTSDKSNPMAMRSLDENSIFTNCALTDDGDIWWEGMDVPCDHAIDWKNNEWTPESDNVAAHANARFTAPAAQCPVICEDWEDPAGVPIDVFVFGGRRTQTVPLVTQALDFDHGVFMGAMAASETTAAALDVGQKLRRDPFAMLPFCGYNMADYWTHWFAMGDKLGDKAPAVFYVNWFRTSKEGRWLWPGFGENSRVLKWMCERVEGKVGAKETPIGHMPQDGDLDLSGLDIAPEDVTELLTVDAGAFKEDLADGEAYLAKFGDKVPERLRAQLEAQKTRLG
;
A
#
# COMPACT_ATOMS: atom_id res chain seq x y z
N GLY A 1 -23.48 -0.91 12.95
CA GLY A 1 -24.46 -0.38 13.87
C GLY A 1 -25.86 -0.34 13.29
N ASP A 2 -26.78 0.24 14.00
CA ASP A 2 -28.21 0.29 13.65
C ASP A 2 -28.47 0.83 12.24
N LYS A 3 -27.74 1.87 11.83
CA LYS A 3 -27.84 2.43 10.46
C LYS A 3 -27.50 1.42 9.36
N VAL A 4 -26.54 0.53 9.60
CA VAL A 4 -26.17 -0.52 8.63
C VAL A 4 -27.28 -1.56 8.56
N ILE A 5 -27.82 -1.98 9.70
CA ILE A 5 -28.93 -2.93 9.79
C ILE A 5 -30.18 -2.33 9.12
N GLU A 6 -30.47 -1.06 9.37
CA GLU A 6 -31.58 -0.33 8.74
C GLU A 6 -31.41 -0.24 7.19
N ALA A 7 -30.18 0.02 6.73
CA ALA A 7 -29.89 0.09 5.29
C ALA A 7 -29.96 -1.27 4.58
N LEU A 8 -29.56 -2.36 5.26
CA LEU A 8 -29.63 -3.72 4.73
C LEU A 8 -31.08 -4.24 4.67
N GLY A 9 -31.96 -3.81 5.59
CA GLY A 9 -33.28 -4.37 5.74
C GLY A 9 -33.29 -5.81 6.28
N GLU A 10 -34.46 -6.48 6.25
CA GLU A 10 -34.62 -7.85 6.79
C GLU A 10 -33.95 -8.92 5.91
N ASP A 11 -33.83 -8.69 4.61
CA ASP A 11 -33.33 -9.62 3.60
C ASP A 11 -31.90 -9.25 3.10
N GLY A 12 -31.23 -8.31 3.76
CA GLY A 12 -29.92 -7.83 3.33
C GLY A 12 -28.83 -8.89 3.50
N GLU A 13 -28.04 -9.10 2.45
CA GLU A 13 -26.88 -9.99 2.49
C GLU A 13 -25.69 -9.34 3.21
N PHE A 14 -24.98 -10.10 4.04
CA PHE A 14 -23.79 -9.66 4.74
C PHE A 14 -22.79 -10.81 4.92
N ILE A 15 -21.52 -10.46 5.05
CA ILE A 15 -20.45 -11.41 5.39
C ILE A 15 -20.36 -11.52 6.90
N PRO A 16 -20.68 -12.67 7.51
CA PRO A 16 -20.67 -12.82 8.96
C PRO A 16 -19.24 -12.80 9.52
N CYS A 17 -19.07 -12.07 10.62
CA CYS A 17 -17.85 -12.09 11.42
C CYS A 17 -18.19 -12.36 12.88
N LEU A 18 -17.83 -13.53 13.39
CA LEU A 18 -17.94 -13.85 14.80
C LEU A 18 -16.69 -13.37 15.53
N HIS A 19 -16.87 -12.47 16.50
CA HIS A 19 -15.77 -11.86 17.22
C HIS A 19 -15.94 -11.94 18.73
N SER A 20 -14.87 -12.31 19.43
CA SER A 20 -14.72 -12.25 20.88
C SER A 20 -13.57 -11.33 21.26
N VAL A 21 -13.83 -10.32 22.07
CA VAL A 21 -12.80 -9.47 22.70
C VAL A 21 -12.31 -10.19 23.96
N GLY A 22 -10.98 -10.30 24.10
CA GLY A 22 -10.39 -10.95 25.25
C GLY A 22 -10.62 -12.46 25.30
N ALA A 23 -10.46 -13.01 26.48
CA ALA A 23 -10.71 -14.42 26.81
C ALA A 23 -11.59 -14.50 28.04
N PRO A 24 -12.29 -15.63 28.32
CA PRO A 24 -13.01 -15.82 29.55
C PRO A 24 -12.10 -15.61 30.75
N LEU A 25 -12.59 -14.88 31.77
CA LEU A 25 -11.86 -14.69 33.02
C LEU A 25 -11.85 -15.99 33.83
N ALA A 26 -10.72 -16.33 34.42
CA ALA A 26 -10.62 -17.39 35.39
C ALA A 26 -11.28 -16.98 36.71
N GLU A 27 -11.64 -17.97 37.56
CA GLU A 27 -12.22 -17.69 38.87
C GLU A 27 -11.26 -16.84 39.72
N GLY A 28 -11.74 -15.67 40.18
CA GLY A 28 -10.96 -14.71 40.97
C GLY A 28 -10.00 -13.80 40.13
N GLN A 29 -10.01 -13.90 38.82
CA GLN A 29 -9.27 -12.98 37.94
C GLN A 29 -10.07 -11.68 37.81
N GLU A 30 -9.38 -10.55 38.00
CA GLU A 30 -9.94 -9.22 37.71
C GLU A 30 -9.86 -8.93 36.21
N ASP A 31 -10.87 -8.21 35.71
CA ASP A 31 -10.86 -7.72 34.34
C ASP A 31 -9.82 -6.61 34.15
N VAL A 32 -9.37 -6.42 32.91
CA VAL A 32 -8.35 -5.42 32.54
C VAL A 32 -8.91 -4.47 31.49
N PRO A 33 -8.42 -3.22 31.42
CA PRO A 33 -8.91 -2.22 30.46
C PRO A 33 -8.79 -2.65 28.98
N TRP A 34 -7.83 -3.53 28.68
CA TRP A 34 -7.57 -4.08 27.34
C TRP A 34 -7.62 -5.61 27.39
N PRO A 35 -8.81 -6.20 27.46
CA PRO A 35 -8.94 -7.64 27.54
C PRO A 35 -8.48 -8.26 26.20
N CYS A 36 -7.40 -9.01 26.25
CA CYS A 36 -6.81 -9.67 25.10
C CYS A 36 -6.37 -11.07 25.54
N ALA A 37 -6.70 -12.08 24.75
CA ALA A 37 -6.18 -13.41 25.01
C ALA A 37 -4.64 -13.44 24.90
N PRO A 38 -3.95 -14.38 25.55
CA PRO A 38 -2.55 -14.65 25.31
C PRO A 38 -2.27 -14.86 23.81
N ILE A 39 -1.05 -14.53 23.37
CA ILE A 39 -0.71 -14.58 21.94
C ILE A 39 -0.88 -15.98 21.35
N GLU A 40 -0.66 -17.01 22.16
CA GLU A 40 -0.75 -18.42 21.79
C GLU A 40 -2.21 -18.88 21.59
N GLU A 41 -3.17 -18.17 22.19
CA GLU A 41 -4.60 -18.48 22.13
C GLU A 41 -5.38 -17.56 21.18
N LYS A 42 -4.78 -16.45 20.79
CA LYS A 42 -5.35 -15.43 19.91
C LYS A 42 -5.31 -15.88 18.46
N TYR A 43 -6.43 -15.78 17.75
CA TYR A 43 -6.47 -16.08 16.32
C TYR A 43 -7.51 -15.27 15.56
N ILE A 44 -7.27 -15.13 14.25
CA ILE A 44 -8.27 -14.72 13.27
C ILE A 44 -8.27 -15.77 12.16
N ALA A 45 -9.37 -16.50 12.03
CA ALA A 45 -9.56 -17.51 11.00
C ALA A 45 -10.45 -16.96 9.88
N HIS A 46 -10.15 -17.35 8.65
CA HIS A 46 -10.91 -17.00 7.46
C HIS A 46 -11.39 -18.29 6.81
N PHE A 47 -12.63 -18.31 6.40
CA PHE A 47 -13.26 -19.39 5.65
C PHE A 47 -13.76 -18.81 4.32
N PRO A 48 -12.86 -18.67 3.32
CA PRO A 48 -13.18 -17.99 2.06
C PRO A 48 -14.32 -18.68 1.29
N GLU A 49 -14.41 -20.00 1.38
CA GLU A 49 -15.44 -20.80 0.70
C GLU A 49 -16.84 -20.58 1.30
N GLU A 50 -16.90 -20.13 2.55
CA GLU A 50 -18.15 -19.86 3.29
C GLU A 50 -18.38 -18.35 3.49
N ASN A 51 -17.46 -17.51 3.02
CA ASN A 51 -17.45 -16.05 3.26
C ASN A 51 -17.61 -15.72 4.75
N LEU A 52 -16.84 -16.38 5.62
CA LEU A 52 -16.99 -16.28 7.08
C LEU A 52 -15.65 -15.91 7.73
N ILE A 53 -15.70 -15.09 8.79
CA ILE A 53 -14.54 -14.70 9.59
C ILE A 53 -14.81 -15.05 11.06
N TRP A 54 -13.83 -15.67 11.72
CA TRP A 54 -13.80 -15.88 13.17
C TRP A 54 -12.60 -15.15 13.77
N SER A 55 -12.85 -14.34 14.79
CA SER A 55 -11.82 -13.63 15.54
C SER A 55 -11.98 -13.91 17.02
N TYR A 56 -10.92 -14.39 17.66
CA TYR A 56 -10.90 -14.70 19.09
C TYR A 56 -9.76 -13.98 19.80
N GLY A 57 -10.10 -13.32 20.90
CA GLY A 57 -9.15 -12.80 21.86
C GLY A 57 -8.38 -11.55 21.42
N SER A 58 -8.76 -10.88 20.32
CA SER A 58 -8.08 -9.68 19.81
C SER A 58 -8.93 -8.44 20.04
N GLY A 59 -8.31 -7.39 20.61
CA GLY A 59 -8.93 -6.06 20.76
C GLY A 59 -8.24 -4.95 19.96
N TYR A 60 -7.32 -5.32 19.04
CA TYR A 60 -6.51 -4.35 18.31
C TYR A 60 -7.36 -3.42 17.43
N GLY A 61 -7.13 -2.11 17.60
CA GLY A 61 -7.80 -1.08 16.80
C GLY A 61 -9.32 -1.10 16.87
N GLY A 62 -9.92 -1.52 17.99
CA GLY A 62 -11.37 -1.69 18.11
C GLY A 62 -11.94 -2.69 17.10
N ASN A 63 -11.09 -3.60 16.60
CA ASN A 63 -11.38 -4.58 15.55
C ASN A 63 -11.65 -4.00 14.16
N ALA A 64 -11.20 -2.78 13.87
CA ALA A 64 -11.26 -2.17 12.54
C ALA A 64 -10.65 -3.07 11.45
N LEU A 65 -9.65 -3.89 11.79
CA LEU A 65 -9.02 -4.84 10.87
C LEU A 65 -9.96 -5.93 10.35
N LEU A 66 -11.05 -6.25 11.04
CA LEU A 66 -12.00 -7.28 10.60
C LEU A 66 -12.73 -6.85 9.32
N GLY A 67 -13.20 -5.61 9.25
CA GLY A 67 -13.77 -5.06 8.02
C GLY A 67 -12.71 -4.76 6.97
N LYS A 68 -11.60 -4.17 7.38
CA LYS A 68 -10.56 -3.67 6.48
C LYS A 68 -9.73 -4.80 5.84
N LYS A 69 -9.00 -5.58 6.64
CA LYS A 69 -8.05 -6.59 6.12
C LYS A 69 -8.70 -7.95 5.94
N CYS A 70 -9.59 -8.33 6.83
CA CYS A 70 -10.22 -9.65 6.76
C CYS A 70 -11.31 -9.68 5.69
N LEU A 71 -12.27 -8.77 5.72
CA LEU A 71 -13.34 -8.71 4.71
C LEU A 71 -12.83 -8.10 3.39
N ALA A 72 -12.39 -6.83 3.40
CA ALA A 72 -12.17 -6.07 2.17
C ALA A 72 -10.94 -6.52 1.36
N LEU A 73 -10.07 -7.36 1.92
CA LEU A 73 -8.95 -7.99 1.21
C LEU A 73 -9.04 -9.52 1.20
N ARG A 74 -8.95 -10.20 2.35
CA ARG A 74 -8.79 -11.66 2.36
C ARG A 74 -10.02 -12.40 1.85
N ILE A 75 -11.21 -12.06 2.33
CA ILE A 75 -12.46 -12.65 1.80
C ILE A 75 -12.74 -12.09 0.40
N ALA A 76 -12.68 -10.76 0.24
CA ALA A 76 -12.97 -10.11 -1.04
C ALA A 76 -12.05 -10.58 -2.18
N SER A 77 -10.77 -10.87 -1.92
CA SER A 77 -9.88 -11.40 -2.97
C SER A 77 -10.35 -12.76 -3.51
N ASN A 78 -10.91 -13.63 -2.66
CA ASN A 78 -11.48 -14.88 -3.11
C ASN A 78 -12.79 -14.68 -3.87
N MET A 79 -13.71 -13.86 -3.35
CA MET A 79 -14.95 -13.49 -4.03
C MET A 79 -14.64 -12.90 -5.42
N ALA A 80 -13.68 -11.97 -5.48
CA ALA A 80 -13.26 -11.32 -6.71
C ALA A 80 -12.77 -12.31 -7.77
N ARG A 81 -11.98 -13.32 -7.36
CA ARG A 81 -11.55 -14.38 -8.28
C ARG A 81 -12.73 -15.15 -8.85
N GLU A 82 -13.71 -15.51 -8.02
CA GLU A 82 -14.88 -16.30 -8.42
C GLU A 82 -15.84 -15.48 -9.31
N GLU A 83 -16.02 -14.22 -9.00
CA GLU A 83 -16.96 -13.33 -9.69
C GLU A 83 -16.32 -12.56 -10.87
N GLY A 84 -15.00 -12.60 -11.02
CA GLY A 84 -14.30 -11.98 -12.15
C GLY A 84 -13.99 -10.50 -11.98
N TRP A 85 -13.75 -10.04 -10.76
CA TRP A 85 -13.26 -8.72 -10.41
C TRP A 85 -11.97 -8.80 -9.58
N MET A 86 -11.46 -7.70 -9.03
CA MET A 86 -10.19 -7.67 -8.29
C MET A 86 -10.36 -6.94 -6.96
N ALA A 87 -9.77 -7.48 -5.89
CA ALA A 87 -9.66 -6.82 -4.58
C ALA A 87 -8.18 -6.73 -4.21
N GLU A 88 -7.65 -5.50 -4.19
CA GLU A 88 -6.22 -5.26 -4.15
C GLU A 88 -5.82 -4.33 -3.00
N HIS A 89 -4.63 -4.58 -2.43
CA HIS A 89 -4.02 -3.73 -1.42
C HIS A 89 -3.35 -2.53 -2.08
N MET A 90 -4.17 -1.64 -2.65
CA MET A 90 -3.74 -0.50 -3.44
C MET A 90 -4.39 0.79 -2.98
N LEU A 91 -3.62 1.87 -2.97
CA LEU A 91 -4.17 3.22 -2.97
C LEU A 91 -4.73 3.56 -4.36
N ILE A 92 -5.64 4.52 -4.42
CA ILE A 92 -6.19 5.08 -5.67
C ILE A 92 -5.98 6.59 -5.67
N LEU A 93 -5.30 7.10 -6.68
CA LEU A 93 -5.04 8.52 -6.90
C LEU A 93 -5.66 9.01 -8.19
N ARG A 94 -6.05 10.29 -8.21
CA ARG A 94 -6.29 11.07 -9.42
C ARG A 94 -5.17 12.09 -9.61
N LEU A 95 -4.54 12.10 -10.77
CA LEU A 95 -3.69 13.18 -11.24
C LEU A 95 -4.43 13.97 -12.33
N THR A 96 -4.37 15.29 -12.23
CA THR A 96 -4.90 16.18 -13.27
C THR A 96 -3.73 17.01 -13.81
N ASN A 97 -3.52 16.97 -15.13
CA ASN A 97 -2.48 17.75 -15.78
C ASN A 97 -2.93 19.21 -16.01
N PRO A 98 -2.03 20.11 -16.44
CA PRO A 98 -2.37 21.51 -16.69
C PRO A 98 -3.47 21.72 -17.75
N GLU A 99 -3.67 20.78 -18.67
CA GLU A 99 -4.71 20.80 -19.69
C GLU A 99 -6.07 20.30 -19.17
N GLY A 100 -6.14 19.86 -17.91
CA GLY A 100 -7.37 19.33 -17.29
C GLY A 100 -7.63 17.87 -17.57
N HIS A 101 -6.70 17.13 -18.17
CA HIS A 101 -6.80 15.70 -18.38
C HIS A 101 -6.57 14.95 -17.07
N ARG A 102 -7.43 13.99 -16.76
CA ARG A 102 -7.43 13.21 -15.51
C ARG A 102 -6.89 11.81 -15.76
N PHE A 103 -5.97 11.38 -14.91
CA PHE A 103 -5.41 10.03 -14.87
C PHE A 103 -5.69 9.41 -13.51
N HIS A 104 -6.03 8.12 -13.49
CA HIS A 104 -6.21 7.39 -12.24
C HIS A 104 -5.15 6.29 -12.12
N ILE A 105 -4.51 6.29 -10.97
CA ILE A 105 -3.39 5.39 -10.66
C ILE A 105 -3.80 4.53 -9.47
N ALA A 106 -3.70 3.20 -9.61
CA ALA A 106 -3.76 2.28 -8.50
C ALA A 106 -2.34 1.80 -8.15
N ALA A 107 -1.93 1.93 -6.88
CA ALA A 107 -0.54 1.68 -6.50
C ALA A 107 -0.42 0.77 -5.28
N ALA A 108 0.35 -0.31 -5.41
CA ALA A 108 0.61 -1.31 -4.39
C ALA A 108 2.01 -1.17 -3.80
N PHE A 109 2.08 -0.98 -2.51
CA PHE A 109 3.33 -0.93 -1.74
C PHE A 109 3.20 -1.77 -0.47
N PRO A 110 4.24 -2.52 -0.08
CA PRO A 110 4.31 -3.16 1.23
C PRO A 110 4.17 -2.15 2.37
N SER A 111 3.83 -2.63 3.55
CA SER A 111 3.73 -1.80 4.75
C SER A 111 5.01 -0.97 4.98
N ALA A 112 4.85 0.25 5.49
CA ALA A 112 5.93 1.21 5.74
C ALA A 112 6.73 1.68 4.49
N CYS A 113 6.17 1.55 3.29
CA CYS A 113 6.77 2.05 2.05
C CYS A 113 6.14 3.36 1.55
N GLY A 114 5.41 4.08 2.41
CA GLY A 114 4.90 5.43 2.11
C GLY A 114 3.58 5.48 1.33
N LYS A 115 2.76 4.42 1.38
CA LYS A 115 1.48 4.35 0.65
C LYS A 115 0.54 5.51 1.01
N THR A 116 0.24 5.74 2.30
CA THR A 116 -0.61 6.85 2.74
C THR A 116 -0.01 8.22 2.38
N ASN A 117 1.32 8.37 2.46
CA ASN A 117 1.99 9.61 2.06
C ASN A 117 1.86 9.86 0.54
N LEU A 118 1.88 8.81 -0.27
CA LEU A 118 1.63 8.96 -1.71
C LEU A 118 0.16 9.26 -2.01
N ALA A 119 -0.78 8.62 -1.28
CA ALA A 119 -2.21 8.84 -1.43
C ALA A 119 -2.61 10.30 -1.13
N MET A 120 -1.92 10.96 -0.21
CA MET A 120 -2.16 12.34 0.22
C MET A 120 -1.07 13.30 -0.30
N LEU A 121 -0.43 12.96 -1.41
CA LEU A 121 0.67 13.71 -2.00
C LEU A 121 0.24 15.11 -2.41
N GLN A 122 1.09 16.09 -2.12
CA GLN A 122 1.01 17.42 -2.70
C GLN A 122 2.02 17.54 -3.86
N ALA A 123 1.51 17.75 -5.08
CA ALA A 123 2.38 17.87 -6.24
C ALA A 123 3.28 19.10 -6.13
N THR A 124 4.58 18.91 -6.41
CA THR A 124 5.57 20.00 -6.52
C THR A 124 5.72 20.49 -7.96
N VAL A 125 5.22 19.74 -8.93
CA VAL A 125 5.26 20.10 -10.36
C VAL A 125 4.16 21.13 -10.67
N PRO A 126 4.52 22.32 -11.20
CA PRO A 126 3.53 23.36 -11.45
C PRO A 126 2.40 22.92 -12.39
N GLY A 127 1.17 23.28 -12.00
CA GLY A 127 -0.05 23.00 -12.78
C GLY A 127 -0.57 21.57 -12.67
N TRP A 128 0.13 20.64 -12.02
CA TRP A 128 -0.35 19.30 -11.72
C TRP A 128 -1.08 19.28 -10.38
N LYS A 129 -2.22 18.61 -10.34
CA LYS A 129 -3.02 18.39 -9.12
C LYS A 129 -3.07 16.91 -8.80
N VAL A 130 -2.92 16.56 -7.52
CA VAL A 130 -3.08 15.20 -7.01
C VAL A 130 -4.24 15.18 -6.03
N GLU A 131 -5.14 14.22 -6.17
CA GLU A 131 -6.29 14.02 -5.31
C GLU A 131 -6.38 12.55 -4.88
N CYS A 132 -6.77 12.32 -3.63
CA CYS A 132 -6.95 10.99 -3.06
C CYS A 132 -8.35 10.46 -3.34
N ILE A 133 -8.47 9.21 -3.73
CA ILE A 133 -9.74 8.46 -3.78
C ILE A 133 -9.75 7.41 -2.66
N GLY A 134 -8.62 6.80 -2.40
CA GLY A 134 -8.44 5.86 -1.29
C GLY A 134 -6.96 5.59 -1.04
N ASP A 135 -6.58 5.27 0.20
CA ASP A 135 -5.17 5.15 0.58
C ASP A 135 -4.68 3.70 0.71
N ASP A 136 -5.57 2.71 0.69
CA ASP A 136 -5.17 1.37 1.10
C ASP A 136 -5.81 0.20 0.32
N ILE A 137 -7.08 0.29 -0.07
CA ILE A 137 -7.82 -0.81 -0.70
C ILE A 137 -8.52 -0.33 -1.97
N ALA A 138 -8.39 -1.12 -3.03
CA ALA A 138 -9.10 -0.91 -4.29
C ALA A 138 -9.90 -2.15 -4.66
N TRP A 139 -11.21 -2.00 -4.89
CA TRP A 139 -12.03 -3.00 -5.55
C TRP A 139 -12.24 -2.58 -6.99
N MET A 140 -11.91 -3.48 -7.92
CA MET A 140 -11.88 -3.13 -9.33
C MET A 140 -12.66 -4.12 -10.17
N LYS A 141 -13.49 -3.57 -11.08
CA LYS A 141 -14.35 -4.33 -11.98
C LYS A 141 -14.25 -3.78 -13.40
N ILE A 142 -14.36 -4.64 -14.39
CA ILE A 142 -14.44 -4.21 -15.79
C ILE A 142 -15.81 -3.60 -16.03
N GLY A 143 -15.85 -2.33 -16.43
CA GLY A 143 -17.05 -1.59 -16.77
C GLY A 143 -17.55 -1.89 -18.19
N ASP A 144 -18.70 -1.31 -18.54
CA ASP A 144 -19.32 -1.48 -19.87
C ASP A 144 -18.47 -0.89 -21.00
N ASP A 145 -17.59 0.05 -20.66
CA ASP A 145 -16.59 0.62 -21.58
C ASP A 145 -15.41 -0.33 -21.83
N GLY A 146 -15.36 -1.47 -21.13
CA GLY A 146 -14.30 -2.47 -21.19
C GLY A 146 -13.01 -2.06 -20.48
N ARG A 147 -12.99 -0.94 -19.73
CA ARG A 147 -11.88 -0.52 -18.87
C ARG A 147 -12.08 -1.05 -17.47
N LEU A 148 -10.98 -1.10 -16.72
CA LEU A 148 -11.02 -1.46 -15.31
C LEU A 148 -11.39 -0.23 -14.46
N HIS A 149 -12.48 -0.30 -13.72
CA HIS A 149 -12.96 0.75 -12.83
C HIS A 149 -12.72 0.36 -11.38
N ALA A 150 -12.21 1.28 -10.57
CA ALA A 150 -11.90 1.08 -9.16
C ALA A 150 -12.77 1.93 -8.25
N ILE A 151 -13.19 1.35 -7.14
CA ILE A 151 -13.76 2.04 -5.98
C ILE A 151 -12.88 1.82 -4.75
N ASN A 152 -12.91 2.76 -3.81
CA ASN A 152 -12.42 2.57 -2.45
C ASN A 152 -13.59 2.06 -1.58
N PRO A 153 -13.51 0.83 -1.00
CA PRO A 153 -14.60 0.29 -0.17
C PRO A 153 -14.61 0.86 1.25
N GLU A 154 -13.73 1.82 1.57
CA GLU A 154 -13.55 2.38 2.91
C GLU A 154 -14.09 3.81 2.99
N SER A 155 -14.73 4.16 4.12
CA SER A 155 -15.21 5.52 4.39
C SER A 155 -14.18 6.38 5.15
N GLY A 156 -13.00 5.85 5.45
CA GLY A 156 -11.99 6.55 6.23
C GLY A 156 -10.59 5.96 6.07
N PHE A 157 -9.65 6.61 6.72
CA PHE A 157 -8.24 6.21 6.76
C PHE A 157 -7.93 5.49 8.07
N PHE A 158 -7.04 4.52 8.01
CA PHE A 158 -6.47 3.82 9.16
C PHE A 158 -4.95 3.85 9.07
N GLY A 159 -4.36 4.96 9.51
CA GLY A 159 -2.94 5.26 9.37
C GLY A 159 -2.09 4.84 10.56
N VAL A 160 -0.78 4.74 10.34
CA VAL A 160 0.22 4.60 11.41
C VAL A 160 0.48 5.97 11.99
N ALA A 161 0.36 6.12 13.33
CA ALA A 161 0.57 7.37 14.02
C ALA A 161 2.07 7.72 14.18
N PRO A 162 2.96 6.86 14.72
CA PRO A 162 4.37 7.20 14.90
C PRO A 162 5.06 7.61 13.60
N GLY A 163 5.74 8.76 13.64
CA GLY A 163 6.43 9.36 12.50
C GLY A 163 5.53 10.15 11.55
N THR A 164 4.21 10.14 11.73
CA THR A 164 3.29 11.03 11.01
C THR A 164 3.31 12.41 11.65
N SER A 165 3.55 13.45 10.85
CA SER A 165 3.66 14.84 11.28
C SER A 165 3.34 15.80 10.14
N ASP A 166 3.26 17.08 10.45
CA ASP A 166 3.10 18.14 9.43
C ASP A 166 4.25 18.16 8.40
N LYS A 167 5.43 17.71 8.76
CA LYS A 167 6.56 17.60 7.82
C LYS A 167 6.45 16.39 6.90
N SER A 168 6.02 15.25 7.45
CA SER A 168 5.99 13.98 6.70
C SER A 168 4.70 13.80 5.90
N ASN A 169 3.55 14.23 6.45
CA ASN A 169 2.23 14.14 5.81
C ASN A 169 1.25 15.19 6.39
N PRO A 170 1.32 16.45 5.94
CA PRO A 170 0.46 17.53 6.44
C PRO A 170 -1.02 17.26 6.15
N MET A 171 -1.36 16.53 5.09
CA MET A 171 -2.77 16.23 4.77
C MET A 171 -3.36 15.20 5.72
N ALA A 172 -2.58 14.19 6.13
CA ALA A 172 -3.00 13.27 7.18
C ALA A 172 -3.25 14.02 8.49
N MET A 173 -2.31 14.89 8.92
CA MET A 173 -2.47 15.66 10.16
C MET A 173 -3.76 16.49 10.14
N ARG A 174 -4.04 17.22 9.07
CA ARG A 174 -5.29 18.00 8.91
C ARG A 174 -6.55 17.13 8.86
N SER A 175 -6.44 15.87 8.45
CA SER A 175 -7.57 14.93 8.47
C SER A 175 -7.93 14.48 9.88
N LEU A 176 -7.07 14.76 10.89
CA LEU A 176 -7.23 14.34 12.28
C LEU A 176 -7.81 15.43 13.19
N ASP A 177 -8.13 16.60 12.66
CA ASP A 177 -8.58 17.76 13.46
C ASP A 177 -9.84 17.49 14.28
N GLU A 178 -10.73 16.61 13.79
CA GLU A 178 -11.95 16.21 14.49
C GLU A 178 -12.40 14.80 14.11
N ASN A 179 -13.37 14.24 14.85
CA ASN A 179 -14.01 12.94 14.59
C ASN A 179 -13.02 11.79 14.39
N SER A 180 -11.85 11.86 15.01
CA SER A 180 -10.78 10.88 14.89
C SER A 180 -10.74 9.96 16.10
N ILE A 181 -10.32 8.71 15.86
CA ILE A 181 -10.11 7.69 16.89
C ILE A 181 -8.65 7.30 16.87
N PHE A 182 -8.04 7.25 18.05
CA PHE A 182 -6.65 6.88 18.24
C PHE A 182 -6.53 5.59 19.04
N THR A 183 -5.54 4.76 18.70
CA THR A 183 -5.29 3.49 19.36
C THR A 183 -3.81 3.38 19.73
N ASN A 184 -3.55 3.09 21.00
CA ASN A 184 -2.21 2.90 21.55
C ASN A 184 -1.27 4.11 21.40
N CYS A 185 -1.82 5.32 21.34
CA CYS A 185 -1.09 6.58 21.44
C CYS A 185 -0.91 6.99 22.92
N ALA A 186 -0.10 7.99 23.16
CA ALA A 186 0.03 8.60 24.48
C ALA A 186 -1.04 9.68 24.70
N LEU A 187 -1.40 9.92 25.97
CA LEU A 187 -2.32 10.96 26.40
C LEU A 187 -1.54 12.06 27.11
N THR A 188 -1.61 13.28 26.64
CA THR A 188 -0.95 14.46 27.22
C THR A 188 -1.73 15.01 28.42
N ASP A 189 -1.10 15.87 29.23
CA ASP A 189 -1.70 16.47 30.43
C ASP A 189 -2.92 17.36 30.15
N ASP A 190 -2.99 17.95 28.96
CA ASP A 190 -4.12 18.74 28.50
C ASP A 190 -5.23 17.89 27.83
N GLY A 191 -5.06 16.58 27.79
CA GLY A 191 -6.06 15.63 27.29
C GLY A 191 -6.01 15.43 25.79
N ASP A 192 -4.93 15.83 25.13
CA ASP A 192 -4.70 15.58 23.71
C ASP A 192 -3.86 14.30 23.49
N ILE A 193 -3.67 13.91 22.24
CA ILE A 193 -2.96 12.70 21.82
C ILE A 193 -1.56 13.07 21.33
N TRP A 194 -0.60 12.22 21.67
CA TRP A 194 0.77 12.39 21.24
C TRP A 194 1.42 11.03 20.81
N TRP A 195 2.39 11.11 19.91
CA TRP A 195 3.24 10.00 19.46
C TRP A 195 4.62 10.48 19.00
N GLU A 196 5.59 9.59 18.99
CA GLU A 196 6.95 9.88 18.56
C GLU A 196 7.01 10.33 17.10
N GLY A 197 7.70 11.44 16.85
CA GLY A 197 7.87 12.02 15.52
C GLY A 197 6.70 12.90 15.06
N MET A 198 5.82 13.31 15.95
CA MET A 198 4.72 14.25 15.66
C MET A 198 5.20 15.68 15.42
N ASP A 199 6.48 15.98 15.68
CA ASP A 199 7.10 17.33 15.62
C ASP A 199 6.55 18.34 16.65
N VAL A 200 5.80 17.88 17.64
CA VAL A 200 5.32 18.67 18.78
C VAL A 200 6.05 18.20 20.04
N PRO A 201 6.67 19.09 20.83
CA PRO A 201 7.29 18.70 22.11
C PRO A 201 6.27 18.11 23.07
N CYS A 202 6.68 17.10 23.83
CA CYS A 202 5.90 16.52 24.92
C CYS A 202 6.84 16.28 26.10
N ASP A 203 6.63 17.03 27.16
CA ASP A 203 7.46 16.93 28.38
C ASP A 203 6.94 15.86 29.34
N HIS A 204 5.64 15.55 29.27
CA HIS A 204 4.99 14.55 30.09
C HIS A 204 3.74 13.99 29.37
N ALA A 205 3.47 12.69 29.54
CA ALA A 205 2.27 12.01 29.05
C ALA A 205 1.99 10.74 29.84
N ILE A 206 0.79 10.21 29.69
CA ILE A 206 0.47 8.81 30.05
C ILE A 206 0.72 7.95 28.82
N ASP A 207 1.61 6.98 28.92
CA ASP A 207 1.96 6.08 27.82
C ASP A 207 0.81 5.15 27.41
N TRP A 208 0.96 4.46 26.29
CA TRP A 208 -0.04 3.52 25.77
C TRP A 208 -0.35 2.31 26.67
N LYS A 209 0.44 2.12 27.76
CA LYS A 209 0.23 1.10 28.79
C LYS A 209 -0.33 1.67 30.10
N ASN A 210 -0.74 2.95 30.10
CA ASN A 210 -1.21 3.70 31.27
C ASN A 210 -0.15 3.94 32.35
N ASN A 211 1.12 4.11 31.98
CA ASN A 211 2.19 4.54 32.89
C ASN A 211 2.55 5.99 32.65
N GLU A 212 3.05 6.66 33.69
CA GLU A 212 3.70 7.96 33.58
C GLU A 212 4.89 7.88 32.63
N TRP A 213 5.01 8.82 31.70
CA TRP A 213 6.08 8.90 30.73
C TRP A 213 6.64 10.33 30.62
N THR A 214 7.94 10.42 30.50
CA THR A 214 8.71 11.64 30.17
C THR A 214 9.75 11.32 29.10
N PRO A 215 10.38 12.34 28.47
CA PRO A 215 11.45 12.10 27.50
C PRO A 215 12.65 11.31 28.03
N GLU A 216 12.84 11.25 29.35
CA GLU A 216 13.91 10.46 30.01
C GLU A 216 13.52 9.00 30.26
N SER A 217 12.30 8.61 29.97
CA SER A 217 11.82 7.23 30.14
C SER A 217 12.52 6.28 29.18
N ASP A 218 12.85 5.07 29.63
CA ASP A 218 13.48 4.04 28.81
C ASP A 218 12.56 3.45 27.72
N ASN A 219 11.25 3.66 27.83
CA ASN A 219 10.22 3.17 26.91
C ASN A 219 9.65 4.29 26.05
N VAL A 220 9.02 3.91 24.92
CA VAL A 220 8.28 4.83 24.07
C VAL A 220 6.89 5.14 24.64
N ALA A 221 6.40 6.37 24.42
CA ALA A 221 5.09 6.80 24.88
C ALA A 221 3.95 6.19 24.08
N ALA A 222 4.10 6.11 22.76
CA ALA A 222 3.14 5.44 21.88
C ALA A 222 3.67 4.06 21.43
N HIS A 223 2.79 3.11 21.22
CA HIS A 223 3.19 1.82 20.63
C HIS A 223 3.72 2.02 19.21
N ALA A 224 4.78 1.29 18.82
CA ALA A 224 5.38 1.40 17.48
C ALA A 224 4.39 1.19 16.32
N ASN A 225 3.24 0.57 16.58
CA ASN A 225 2.16 0.36 15.64
C ASN A 225 0.86 1.04 16.10
N ALA A 226 0.97 2.16 16.86
CA ALA A 226 -0.16 3.01 17.21
C ALA A 226 -0.84 3.51 15.91
N ARG A 227 -2.17 3.68 15.98
CA ARG A 227 -2.97 4.00 14.80
C ARG A 227 -3.91 5.17 15.07
N PHE A 228 -4.23 5.86 13.99
CA PHE A 228 -5.36 6.78 13.92
C PHE A 228 -6.38 6.30 12.90
N THR A 229 -7.64 6.66 13.13
CA THR A 229 -8.74 6.48 12.18
C THR A 229 -9.45 7.81 12.01
N ALA A 230 -9.60 8.26 10.78
CA ALA A 230 -10.28 9.52 10.43
C ALA A 230 -11.22 9.32 9.24
N PRO A 231 -12.36 10.05 9.18
CA PRO A 231 -13.23 10.06 8.01
C PRO A 231 -12.49 10.55 6.77
N ALA A 232 -12.64 9.86 5.64
CA ALA A 232 -11.98 10.26 4.40
C ALA A 232 -12.42 11.63 3.89
N ALA A 233 -13.69 11.98 4.12
CA ALA A 233 -14.27 13.27 3.74
C ALA A 233 -13.57 14.47 4.42
N GLN A 234 -12.83 14.27 5.51
CA GLN A 234 -12.07 15.33 6.19
C GLN A 234 -10.72 15.61 5.52
N CYS A 235 -10.26 14.74 4.63
CA CYS A 235 -8.97 14.92 3.98
C CYS A 235 -9.00 16.10 2.99
N PRO A 236 -8.12 17.11 3.14
CA PRO A 236 -8.15 18.29 2.26
C PRO A 236 -7.90 17.99 0.77
N VAL A 237 -7.34 16.84 0.46
CA VAL A 237 -7.04 16.41 -0.92
C VAL A 237 -7.91 15.25 -1.39
N ILE A 238 -9.01 14.97 -0.70
CA ILE A 238 -9.97 13.95 -1.15
C ILE A 238 -10.62 14.39 -2.47
N CYS A 239 -10.82 13.47 -3.40
CA CYS A 239 -11.56 13.72 -4.63
C CYS A 239 -13.02 14.08 -4.33
N GLU A 240 -13.59 14.99 -5.09
CA GLU A 240 -15.01 15.36 -4.99
C GLU A 240 -15.95 14.16 -5.18
N ASP A 241 -15.59 13.26 -6.09
CA ASP A 241 -16.37 12.07 -6.50
C ASP A 241 -15.79 10.74 -5.96
N TRP A 242 -15.06 10.77 -4.83
CA TRP A 242 -14.39 9.60 -4.27
C TRP A 242 -15.32 8.45 -3.86
N GLU A 243 -16.59 8.73 -3.60
CA GLU A 243 -17.64 7.75 -3.26
C GLU A 243 -18.54 7.38 -4.46
N ASP A 244 -18.21 7.79 -5.68
CA ASP A 244 -19.01 7.43 -6.85
C ASP A 244 -19.01 5.89 -7.02
N PRO A 245 -20.19 5.24 -6.93
CA PRO A 245 -20.30 3.78 -7.05
C PRO A 245 -19.93 3.25 -8.45
N ALA A 246 -19.91 4.10 -9.48
CA ALA A 246 -19.41 3.75 -10.81
C ALA A 246 -17.89 3.55 -10.81
N GLY A 247 -17.20 4.10 -9.80
CA GLY A 247 -15.75 4.06 -9.69
C GLY A 247 -15.05 4.92 -10.74
N VAL A 248 -13.71 4.87 -10.70
CA VAL A 248 -12.86 5.61 -11.63
C VAL A 248 -12.11 4.64 -12.54
N PRO A 249 -12.00 4.94 -13.86
CA PRO A 249 -11.24 4.10 -14.78
C PRO A 249 -9.74 4.18 -14.48
N ILE A 250 -9.08 3.06 -14.27
CA ILE A 250 -7.64 2.99 -13.98
C ILE A 250 -6.83 3.04 -15.27
N ASP A 251 -5.87 3.96 -15.33
CA ASP A 251 -4.93 4.14 -16.44
C ASP A 251 -3.58 3.48 -16.16
N VAL A 252 -3.19 3.42 -14.88
CA VAL A 252 -1.85 3.01 -14.46
C VAL A 252 -1.92 2.14 -13.20
N PHE A 253 -1.18 1.03 -13.23
CA PHE A 253 -0.78 0.29 -12.05
C PHE A 253 0.67 0.62 -11.67
N VAL A 254 0.91 0.82 -10.38
CA VAL A 254 2.26 1.03 -9.84
C VAL A 254 2.55 0.00 -8.76
N PHE A 255 3.63 -0.74 -8.93
CA PHE A 255 4.21 -1.56 -7.87
C PHE A 255 5.46 -0.90 -7.32
N GLY A 256 5.80 -1.17 -6.08
CA GLY A 256 7.03 -0.65 -5.49
C GLY A 256 7.35 -1.31 -4.17
N GLY A 257 8.53 -0.99 -3.66
CA GLY A 257 9.02 -1.49 -2.37
C GLY A 257 10.25 -0.72 -1.93
N ARG A 258 10.65 -0.91 -0.70
CA ARG A 258 11.89 -0.33 -0.16
C ARG A 258 13.08 -1.15 -0.65
N ARG A 259 13.88 -0.58 -1.53
CA ARG A 259 15.10 -1.18 -2.06
C ARG A 259 16.22 -0.16 -2.01
N THR A 260 17.16 -0.33 -1.09
CA THR A 260 18.30 0.61 -0.97
C THR A 260 19.27 0.49 -2.13
N GLN A 261 19.28 -0.63 -2.81
CA GLN A 261 20.14 -0.93 -3.95
C GLN A 261 19.35 -1.56 -5.12
N THR A 262 20.00 -1.79 -6.23
CA THR A 262 19.56 -2.57 -7.40
C THR A 262 18.44 -1.92 -8.20
N VAL A 263 17.25 -1.71 -7.59
CA VAL A 263 16.04 -1.29 -8.32
C VAL A 263 16.07 0.19 -8.65
N PRO A 264 15.92 0.60 -9.93
CA PRO A 264 15.88 1.99 -10.36
C PRO A 264 14.67 2.76 -9.80
N LEU A 265 14.71 4.10 -9.92
CA LEU A 265 13.65 4.99 -9.48
C LEU A 265 12.30 4.65 -10.12
N VAL A 266 12.29 4.35 -11.43
CA VAL A 266 11.07 3.98 -12.15
C VAL A 266 11.39 3.12 -13.36
N THR A 267 10.51 2.13 -13.62
CA THR A 267 10.55 1.26 -14.81
C THR A 267 9.11 1.00 -15.27
N GLN A 268 8.84 1.12 -16.55
CA GLN A 268 7.58 0.71 -17.17
C GLN A 268 7.70 -0.72 -17.69
N ALA A 269 6.69 -1.55 -17.48
CA ALA A 269 6.62 -2.86 -18.07
C ALA A 269 6.55 -2.81 -19.61
N LEU A 270 7.05 -3.85 -20.26
CA LEU A 270 7.03 -3.99 -21.73
C LEU A 270 5.59 -4.22 -22.25
N ASP A 271 4.83 -5.00 -21.50
CA ASP A 271 3.43 -5.32 -21.71
C ASP A 271 2.76 -5.67 -20.36
N PHE A 272 1.49 -6.04 -20.39
CA PHE A 272 0.75 -6.38 -19.18
C PHE A 272 1.30 -7.64 -18.49
N ASP A 273 1.70 -8.66 -19.26
CA ASP A 273 2.28 -9.90 -18.72
C ASP A 273 3.59 -9.65 -17.98
N HIS A 274 4.44 -8.79 -18.56
CA HIS A 274 5.65 -8.33 -17.90
C HIS A 274 5.32 -7.52 -16.64
N GLY A 275 4.23 -6.73 -16.65
CA GLY A 275 3.72 -6.02 -15.48
C GLY A 275 3.29 -6.97 -14.35
N VAL A 276 2.57 -8.03 -14.68
CA VAL A 276 2.21 -9.09 -13.71
C VAL A 276 3.46 -9.76 -13.14
N PHE A 277 4.47 -10.02 -13.97
CA PHE A 277 5.76 -10.53 -13.51
C PHE A 277 6.47 -9.56 -12.55
N MET A 278 6.51 -8.27 -12.86
CA MET A 278 7.10 -7.24 -11.98
C MET A 278 6.40 -7.22 -10.61
N GLY A 279 5.07 -7.29 -10.59
CA GLY A 279 4.27 -7.37 -9.37
C GLY A 279 4.53 -8.66 -8.58
N ALA A 280 4.63 -9.81 -9.25
CA ALA A 280 4.90 -11.10 -8.64
C ALA A 280 6.31 -11.17 -8.01
N MET A 281 7.27 -10.45 -8.60
CA MET A 281 8.66 -10.36 -8.13
C MET A 281 8.89 -9.24 -7.12
N ALA A 282 7.85 -8.49 -6.74
CA ALA A 282 7.98 -7.39 -5.80
C ALA A 282 8.59 -7.83 -4.47
N ALA A 283 9.49 -7.01 -3.97
CA ALA A 283 10.20 -7.26 -2.73
C ALA A 283 10.50 -5.95 -1.99
N SER A 284 10.56 -6.04 -0.66
CA SER A 284 10.87 -4.90 0.19
C SER A 284 11.83 -5.29 1.31
N GLU A 285 12.77 -4.42 1.61
CA GLU A 285 13.63 -4.56 2.77
C GLU A 285 12.84 -4.29 4.05
N THR A 286 13.10 -5.08 5.09
CA THR A 286 12.48 -4.89 6.40
C THR A 286 13.01 -3.59 7.04
N THR A 287 12.12 -2.87 7.74
CA THR A 287 12.52 -1.69 8.53
C THR A 287 13.07 -2.12 9.89
N ALA A 288 13.89 -1.26 10.51
CA ALA A 288 14.43 -1.49 11.86
C ALA A 288 13.34 -1.66 12.94
N ALA A 289 12.12 -1.24 12.68
CA ALA A 289 10.97 -1.47 13.56
C ALA A 289 10.43 -2.92 13.53
N ALA A 290 10.86 -3.74 12.58
CA ALA A 290 10.61 -5.18 12.60
C ALA A 290 11.64 -5.83 13.53
N LEU A 291 11.24 -6.05 14.78
CA LEU A 291 12.04 -6.54 15.90
C LEU A 291 12.94 -7.73 15.49
N ASP A 292 14.21 -7.65 15.86
CA ASP A 292 15.21 -8.73 15.97
C ASP A 292 15.71 -9.43 14.69
N VAL A 293 15.36 -9.01 13.51
CA VAL A 293 15.90 -9.57 12.27
C VAL A 293 16.60 -8.45 11.51
N GLY A 294 17.92 -8.53 11.33
CA GLY A 294 18.69 -7.56 10.54
C GLY A 294 18.04 -7.28 9.18
N GLN A 295 18.45 -6.20 8.52
CA GLN A 295 17.90 -5.78 7.24
C GLN A 295 17.84 -6.96 6.25
N LYS A 296 16.65 -7.50 6.01
CA LYS A 296 16.41 -8.68 5.18
C LYS A 296 15.43 -8.34 4.07
N LEU A 297 15.74 -8.77 2.86
CA LEU A 297 14.82 -8.68 1.74
C LEU A 297 13.68 -9.69 1.93
N ARG A 298 12.45 -9.20 1.83
CA ARG A 298 11.23 -10.01 1.89
C ARG A 298 10.47 -9.89 0.57
N ARG A 299 10.19 -11.03 -0.06
CA ARG A 299 9.26 -11.08 -1.20
C ARG A 299 7.84 -10.86 -0.71
N ASP A 300 7.17 -9.95 -1.34
CA ASP A 300 5.77 -9.58 -1.06
C ASP A 300 5.04 -9.28 -2.37
N PRO A 301 4.69 -10.34 -3.13
CA PRO A 301 4.04 -10.20 -4.43
C PRO A 301 2.84 -9.26 -4.36
N PHE A 302 2.82 -8.24 -5.22
CA PHE A 302 1.74 -7.25 -5.31
C PHE A 302 1.43 -6.51 -4.00
N ALA A 303 2.30 -6.61 -2.98
CA ALA A 303 2.00 -6.22 -1.60
C ALA A 303 0.75 -6.93 -1.03
N MET A 304 0.40 -8.10 -1.57
CA MET A 304 -0.81 -8.87 -1.26
C MET A 304 -0.55 -10.15 -0.47
N LEU A 305 0.72 -10.54 -0.24
CA LEU A 305 1.02 -11.83 0.40
C LEU A 305 0.28 -12.06 1.73
N PRO A 306 0.18 -11.06 2.65
CA PRO A 306 -0.59 -11.24 3.89
C PRO A 306 -2.10 -11.12 3.71
N PHE A 307 -2.58 -10.71 2.55
CA PHE A 307 -3.96 -10.28 2.31
C PHE A 307 -4.68 -11.06 1.22
N CYS A 308 -3.99 -11.95 0.51
CA CYS A 308 -4.62 -12.86 -0.43
C CYS A 308 -5.29 -14.02 0.33
N GLY A 309 -6.58 -14.23 0.13
CA GLY A 309 -7.39 -15.24 0.82
C GLY A 309 -7.28 -16.65 0.23
N TYR A 310 -6.41 -16.86 -0.75
CA TYR A 310 -6.22 -18.13 -1.45
C TYR A 310 -4.77 -18.31 -1.94
N ASN A 311 -4.48 -19.35 -2.70
CA ASN A 311 -3.12 -19.63 -3.15
C ASN A 311 -2.59 -18.52 -4.07
N MET A 312 -1.41 -18.00 -3.79
CA MET A 312 -0.80 -16.89 -4.54
C MET A 312 -0.55 -17.24 -6.01
N ALA A 313 -0.30 -18.49 -6.36
CA ALA A 313 -0.15 -18.90 -7.77
C ALA A 313 -1.47 -18.78 -8.55
N ASP A 314 -2.60 -19.08 -7.91
CA ASP A 314 -3.93 -18.88 -8.48
C ASP A 314 -4.27 -17.37 -8.59
N TYR A 315 -3.78 -16.56 -7.66
CA TYR A 315 -3.89 -15.12 -7.72
C TYR A 315 -3.16 -14.53 -8.94
N TRP A 316 -1.94 -14.97 -9.23
CA TRP A 316 -1.23 -14.59 -10.46
C TRP A 316 -1.98 -15.02 -11.72
N THR A 317 -2.56 -16.21 -11.70
CA THR A 317 -3.41 -16.71 -12.81
C THR A 317 -4.62 -15.80 -13.02
N HIS A 318 -5.25 -15.32 -11.92
CA HIS A 318 -6.36 -14.38 -11.99
C HIS A 318 -5.95 -13.03 -12.61
N TRP A 319 -4.78 -12.50 -12.25
CA TRP A 319 -4.23 -11.28 -12.86
C TRP A 319 -4.04 -11.41 -14.37
N PHE A 320 -3.48 -12.53 -14.84
CA PHE A 320 -3.36 -12.81 -16.28
C PHE A 320 -4.72 -12.90 -16.96
N ALA A 321 -5.68 -13.57 -16.34
CA ALA A 321 -7.04 -13.69 -16.89
C ALA A 321 -7.76 -12.33 -16.98
N MET A 322 -7.53 -11.43 -16.02
CA MET A 322 -8.05 -10.07 -16.08
C MET A 322 -7.38 -9.26 -17.22
N GLY A 323 -6.06 -9.41 -17.41
CA GLY A 323 -5.37 -8.82 -18.55
C GLY A 323 -5.93 -9.28 -19.89
N ASP A 324 -6.22 -10.59 -20.05
CA ASP A 324 -6.82 -11.13 -21.26
C ASP A 324 -8.22 -10.52 -21.55
N LYS A 325 -9.02 -10.30 -20.51
CA LYS A 325 -10.33 -9.66 -20.64
C LYS A 325 -10.23 -8.17 -20.99
N LEU A 326 -9.22 -7.48 -20.48
CA LEU A 326 -9.00 -6.05 -20.73
C LEU A 326 -8.39 -5.80 -22.12
N GLY A 327 -7.55 -6.72 -22.60
CA GLY A 327 -6.88 -6.57 -23.90
C GLY A 327 -6.12 -5.25 -24.00
N ASP A 328 -6.33 -4.51 -25.07
CA ASP A 328 -5.69 -3.22 -25.34
C ASP A 328 -6.09 -2.09 -24.34
N LYS A 329 -7.11 -2.34 -23.50
CA LYS A 329 -7.56 -1.41 -22.47
C LYS A 329 -6.96 -1.68 -21.08
N ALA A 330 -6.04 -2.64 -21.00
CA ALA A 330 -5.34 -2.93 -19.75
C ALA A 330 -4.51 -1.71 -19.32
N PRO A 331 -4.51 -1.35 -18.02
CA PRO A 331 -3.68 -0.28 -17.51
C PRO A 331 -2.20 -0.50 -17.79
N ALA A 332 -1.46 0.57 -18.04
CA ALA A 332 0.00 0.50 -18.11
C ALA A 332 0.57 0.17 -16.73
N VAL A 333 1.63 -0.66 -16.68
CA VAL A 333 2.21 -1.11 -15.42
C VAL A 333 3.61 -0.53 -15.23
N PHE A 334 3.84 0.01 -14.02
CA PHE A 334 5.13 0.59 -13.63
C PHE A 334 5.61 -0.02 -12.30
N TYR A 335 6.92 0.03 -12.11
CA TYR A 335 7.57 -0.26 -10.84
C TYR A 335 8.38 0.95 -10.38
N VAL A 336 8.29 1.31 -9.09
CA VAL A 336 9.01 2.45 -8.51
C VAL A 336 9.80 2.05 -7.28
N ASN A 337 10.87 2.81 -7.03
CA ASN A 337 11.67 2.69 -5.82
C ASN A 337 12.12 4.07 -5.33
N TRP A 338 11.47 4.57 -4.30
CA TRP A 338 11.79 5.87 -3.67
C TRP A 338 12.99 5.82 -2.71
N PHE A 339 13.55 4.64 -2.45
CA PHE A 339 14.40 4.36 -1.30
C PHE A 339 15.84 4.01 -1.67
N ARG A 340 16.27 4.33 -2.88
CA ARG A 340 17.65 4.08 -3.28
C ARG A 340 18.62 5.00 -2.53
N THR A 341 19.75 4.43 -2.07
CA THR A 341 20.79 5.16 -1.36
C THR A 341 22.10 5.11 -2.11
N SER A 342 22.96 6.12 -1.86
CA SER A 342 24.37 6.07 -2.24
C SER A 342 25.11 5.00 -1.43
N LYS A 343 26.35 4.75 -1.79
CA LYS A 343 27.23 3.81 -1.05
C LYS A 343 27.46 4.22 0.42
N GLU A 344 27.34 5.51 0.70
CA GLU A 344 27.49 6.09 2.04
C GLU A 344 26.14 6.10 2.81
N GLY A 345 25.06 5.57 2.24
CA GLY A 345 23.74 5.49 2.86
C GLY A 345 22.89 6.76 2.76
N ARG A 346 23.29 7.76 1.95
CA ARG A 346 22.48 8.96 1.68
C ARG A 346 21.38 8.64 0.67
N TRP A 347 20.14 9.11 0.93
CA TRP A 347 19.04 8.99 -0.01
C TRP A 347 19.36 9.73 -1.31
N LEU A 348 19.17 9.07 -2.44
CA LEU A 348 19.39 9.64 -3.77
C LEU A 348 18.16 10.40 -4.28
N TRP A 349 16.97 9.99 -3.89
CA TRP A 349 15.71 10.64 -4.24
C TRP A 349 15.10 11.32 -3.03
N PRO A 350 14.63 12.57 -3.12
CA PRO A 350 14.08 13.29 -1.97
C PRO A 350 12.72 12.75 -1.51
N GLY A 351 11.96 12.06 -2.39
CA GLY A 351 10.67 11.51 -2.02
C GLY A 351 9.57 12.56 -1.83
N PHE A 352 8.54 12.20 -1.07
CA PHE A 352 7.40 13.09 -0.75
C PHE A 352 6.80 13.74 -2.00
N GLY A 353 6.58 15.06 -1.99
CA GLY A 353 6.02 15.82 -3.11
C GLY A 353 6.74 15.61 -4.44
N GLU A 354 8.05 15.34 -4.40
CA GLU A 354 8.86 15.15 -5.62
C GLU A 354 8.53 13.85 -6.35
N ASN A 355 7.84 12.90 -5.70
CA ASN A 355 7.30 11.71 -6.37
C ASN A 355 6.31 12.09 -7.48
N SER A 356 5.68 13.26 -7.41
CA SER A 356 4.81 13.79 -8.48
C SER A 356 5.49 13.91 -9.84
N ARG A 357 6.83 14.11 -9.87
CA ARG A 357 7.63 14.16 -11.09
C ARG A 357 7.66 12.83 -11.82
N VAL A 358 7.77 11.76 -11.06
CA VAL A 358 7.73 10.38 -11.59
C VAL A 358 6.32 10.01 -12.04
N LEU A 359 5.30 10.38 -11.27
CA LEU A 359 3.90 10.17 -11.65
C LEU A 359 3.53 10.96 -12.91
N LYS A 360 4.03 12.20 -13.05
CA LYS A 360 3.91 12.99 -14.28
C LYS A 360 4.47 12.24 -15.48
N TRP A 361 5.70 11.72 -15.38
CA TRP A 361 6.31 10.94 -16.46
C TRP A 361 5.45 9.72 -16.84
N MET A 362 4.90 8.99 -15.87
CA MET A 362 4.01 7.86 -16.13
C MET A 362 2.76 8.28 -16.92
N CYS A 363 2.12 9.39 -16.52
CA CYS A 363 0.95 9.93 -17.20
C CYS A 363 1.29 10.35 -18.64
N GLU A 364 2.41 11.05 -18.85
CA GLU A 364 2.89 11.47 -20.16
C GLU A 364 3.29 10.27 -21.05
N ARG A 365 3.75 9.16 -20.45
CA ARG A 365 3.96 7.88 -21.16
C ARG A 365 2.64 7.30 -21.67
N VAL A 366 1.61 7.30 -20.84
CA VAL A 366 0.27 6.80 -21.23
C VAL A 366 -0.35 7.66 -22.32
N GLU A 367 -0.15 8.97 -22.28
CA GLU A 367 -0.59 9.89 -23.34
C GLU A 367 0.26 9.81 -24.62
N GLY A 368 1.41 9.14 -24.60
CA GLY A 368 2.34 9.11 -25.71
C GLY A 368 3.09 10.44 -25.95
N LYS A 369 3.13 11.32 -24.93
CA LYS A 369 3.79 12.63 -24.99
C LYS A 369 5.31 12.53 -24.82
N VAL A 370 5.80 11.50 -24.12
CA VAL A 370 7.24 11.27 -23.88
C VAL A 370 7.66 9.89 -24.34
N GLY A 371 8.92 9.76 -24.76
CA GLY A 371 9.54 8.50 -25.10
C GLY A 371 10.01 7.71 -23.87
N ALA A 372 10.75 6.64 -24.13
CA ALA A 372 11.48 5.90 -23.12
C ALA A 372 12.66 5.17 -23.75
N LYS A 373 13.72 4.91 -22.98
CA LYS A 373 14.79 4.00 -23.38
C LYS A 373 14.40 2.58 -23.01
N GLU A 374 14.63 1.64 -23.92
CA GLU A 374 14.51 0.21 -23.63
C GLU A 374 15.72 -0.25 -22.82
N THR A 375 15.47 -1.05 -21.79
CA THR A 375 16.48 -1.64 -20.92
C THR A 375 16.18 -3.13 -20.71
N PRO A 376 17.11 -3.93 -20.19
CA PRO A 376 16.84 -5.34 -19.90
C PRO A 376 15.65 -5.57 -18.97
N ILE A 377 15.27 -4.59 -18.15
CA ILE A 377 14.21 -4.72 -17.13
C ILE A 377 12.90 -4.01 -17.51
N GLY A 378 12.82 -3.40 -18.68
CA GLY A 378 11.65 -2.65 -19.17
C GLY A 378 12.03 -1.28 -19.71
N HIS A 379 11.03 -0.43 -19.90
CA HIS A 379 11.24 0.94 -20.40
C HIS A 379 11.54 1.90 -19.24
N MET A 380 12.50 2.79 -19.42
CA MET A 380 12.91 3.78 -18.42
C MET A 380 12.97 5.19 -19.03
N PRO A 381 12.91 6.25 -18.20
CA PRO A 381 13.10 7.61 -18.71
C PRO A 381 14.41 7.77 -19.47
N GLN A 382 14.37 8.50 -20.58
CA GLN A 382 15.55 9.01 -21.26
C GLN A 382 16.09 10.25 -20.52
N ASP A 383 17.29 10.66 -20.87
CA ASP A 383 17.86 11.89 -20.33
C ASP A 383 16.96 13.08 -20.68
N GLY A 384 16.48 13.79 -19.65
CA GLY A 384 15.59 14.94 -19.79
C GLY A 384 14.08 14.62 -19.77
N ASP A 385 13.66 13.35 -19.75
CA ASP A 385 12.24 12.99 -19.69
C ASP A 385 11.62 13.26 -18.30
N LEU A 386 12.42 13.13 -17.23
CA LEU A 386 11.97 13.51 -15.87
C LEU A 386 12.08 15.03 -15.71
N ASP A 387 10.98 15.66 -15.31
CA ASP A 387 10.96 17.08 -15.00
C ASP A 387 11.66 17.33 -13.65
N LEU A 388 12.93 17.67 -13.71
CA LEU A 388 13.77 18.00 -12.56
C LEU A 388 13.89 19.51 -12.31
N SER A 389 13.09 20.33 -13.00
CA SER A 389 13.14 21.79 -12.86
C SER A 389 12.86 22.22 -11.42
N GLY A 390 13.74 23.06 -10.86
CA GLY A 390 13.65 23.56 -9.50
C GLY A 390 13.97 22.53 -8.40
N LEU A 391 14.34 21.31 -8.76
CA LEU A 391 14.81 20.30 -7.82
C LEU A 391 16.33 20.39 -7.66
N ASP A 392 16.79 20.51 -6.41
CA ASP A 392 18.22 20.45 -6.07
C ASP A 392 18.66 18.97 -5.96
N ILE A 393 19.02 18.38 -7.09
CA ILE A 393 19.52 17.01 -7.19
C ILE A 393 20.76 16.96 -8.05
N ALA A 394 21.80 16.26 -7.61
CA ALA A 394 23.02 16.12 -8.37
C ALA A 394 22.81 15.26 -9.65
N PRO A 395 23.37 15.63 -10.80
CA PRO A 395 23.26 14.82 -12.04
C PRO A 395 23.74 13.38 -11.88
N GLU A 396 24.74 13.17 -11.02
CA GLU A 396 25.30 11.85 -10.71
C GLU A 396 24.26 10.99 -9.97
N ASP A 397 23.48 11.59 -9.06
CA ASP A 397 22.41 10.91 -8.33
C ASP A 397 21.29 10.48 -9.29
N VAL A 398 20.90 11.33 -10.23
CA VAL A 398 19.92 10.99 -11.27
C VAL A 398 20.41 9.83 -12.14
N THR A 399 21.69 9.88 -12.54
CA THR A 399 22.33 8.81 -13.31
C THR A 399 22.29 7.50 -12.55
N GLU A 400 22.64 7.50 -11.25
CA GLU A 400 22.61 6.32 -10.42
C GLU A 400 21.17 5.80 -10.23
N LEU A 401 20.19 6.68 -9.99
CA LEU A 401 18.77 6.34 -9.86
C LEU A 401 18.20 5.63 -11.09
N LEU A 402 18.72 5.94 -12.29
CA LEU A 402 18.27 5.38 -13.57
C LEU A 402 19.26 4.36 -14.17
N THR A 403 20.22 3.88 -13.38
CA THR A 403 21.18 2.86 -13.81
C THR A 403 20.63 1.45 -13.49
N VAL A 404 20.79 0.54 -14.47
CA VAL A 404 20.49 -0.88 -14.35
C VAL A 404 21.79 -1.65 -14.18
N ASP A 405 22.01 -2.21 -12.98
CA ASP A 405 23.10 -3.15 -12.72
C ASP A 405 22.64 -4.56 -13.05
N ALA A 406 23.04 -5.09 -14.20
CA ALA A 406 22.64 -6.42 -14.65
C ALA A 406 23.11 -7.54 -13.70
N GLY A 407 24.27 -7.37 -13.04
CA GLY A 407 24.77 -8.34 -12.06
C GLY A 407 23.87 -8.42 -10.83
N ALA A 408 23.58 -7.27 -10.22
CA ALA A 408 22.69 -7.19 -9.08
C ALA A 408 21.26 -7.66 -9.41
N PHE A 409 20.76 -7.37 -10.61
CA PHE A 409 19.46 -7.88 -11.07
C PHE A 409 19.45 -9.41 -11.28
N LYS A 410 20.53 -10.02 -11.73
CA LYS A 410 20.63 -11.49 -11.81
C LYS A 410 20.54 -12.16 -10.44
N GLU A 411 21.19 -11.57 -9.45
CA GLU A 411 21.12 -12.05 -8.05
C GLU A 411 19.70 -11.93 -7.48
N ASP A 412 19.06 -10.78 -7.67
CA ASP A 412 17.67 -10.55 -7.25
C ASP A 412 16.69 -11.50 -7.95
N LEU A 413 16.91 -11.75 -9.24
CA LEU A 413 16.10 -12.66 -10.04
C LEU A 413 16.24 -14.10 -9.56
N ALA A 414 17.46 -14.53 -9.18
CA ALA A 414 17.70 -15.88 -8.63
C ALA A 414 16.99 -16.08 -7.28
N ASP A 415 16.99 -15.06 -6.41
CA ASP A 415 16.22 -15.10 -5.16
C ASP A 415 14.69 -15.15 -5.43
N GLY A 416 14.22 -14.40 -6.41
CA GLY A 416 12.81 -14.45 -6.86
C GLY A 416 12.43 -15.82 -7.44
N GLU A 417 13.28 -16.43 -8.25
CA GLU A 417 13.07 -17.79 -8.77
C GLU A 417 12.98 -18.82 -7.64
N ALA A 418 13.85 -18.71 -6.64
CA ALA A 418 13.79 -19.56 -5.45
C ALA A 418 12.50 -19.36 -4.64
N TYR A 419 11.97 -18.13 -4.63
CA TYR A 419 10.67 -17.86 -4.04
C TYR A 419 9.53 -18.50 -4.83
N LEU A 420 9.49 -18.37 -6.17
CA LEU A 420 8.49 -18.99 -7.04
C LEU A 420 8.50 -20.51 -6.93
N ALA A 421 9.68 -21.12 -6.76
CA ALA A 421 9.82 -22.56 -6.61
C ALA A 421 9.00 -23.16 -5.44
N LYS A 422 8.66 -22.35 -4.42
CA LYS A 422 7.82 -22.77 -3.29
C LYS A 422 6.40 -23.15 -3.70
N PHE A 423 5.94 -22.68 -4.85
CA PHE A 423 4.60 -22.94 -5.38
C PHE A 423 4.57 -24.13 -6.35
N GLY A 424 5.73 -24.72 -6.67
CA GLY A 424 5.85 -25.91 -7.50
C GLY A 424 5.16 -25.75 -8.86
N ASP A 425 4.42 -26.75 -9.27
CA ASP A 425 3.74 -26.78 -10.58
C ASP A 425 2.57 -25.79 -10.70
N LYS A 426 2.12 -25.21 -9.60
CA LYS A 426 1.04 -24.20 -9.59
C LYS A 426 1.45 -22.85 -10.17
N VAL A 427 2.76 -22.54 -10.25
CA VAL A 427 3.23 -21.31 -10.88
C VAL A 427 2.72 -21.25 -12.33
N PRO A 428 2.01 -20.16 -12.74
CA PRO A 428 1.52 -20.06 -14.12
C PRO A 428 2.65 -20.15 -15.15
N GLU A 429 2.40 -20.82 -16.27
CA GLU A 429 3.37 -20.94 -17.37
C GLU A 429 3.78 -19.55 -17.91
N ARG A 430 2.83 -18.62 -18.03
CA ARG A 430 3.10 -17.22 -18.44
C ARG A 430 4.10 -16.53 -17.51
N LEU A 431 4.01 -16.76 -16.20
CA LEU A 431 4.96 -16.21 -15.23
C LEU A 431 6.36 -16.83 -15.38
N ARG A 432 6.43 -18.15 -15.62
CA ARG A 432 7.71 -18.84 -15.92
C ARG A 432 8.33 -18.32 -17.23
N ALA A 433 7.51 -18.11 -18.25
CA ALA A 433 7.96 -17.55 -19.53
C ALA A 433 8.55 -16.14 -19.36
N GLN A 434 7.93 -15.30 -18.54
CA GLN A 434 8.46 -13.96 -18.22
C GLN A 434 9.78 -14.03 -17.45
N LEU A 435 9.93 -14.98 -16.52
CA LEU A 435 11.19 -15.21 -15.80
C LEU A 435 12.33 -15.57 -16.78
N GLU A 436 12.09 -16.51 -17.70
CA GLU A 436 13.09 -16.91 -18.70
C GLU A 436 13.39 -15.79 -19.69
N ALA A 437 12.40 -15.04 -20.11
CA ALA A 437 12.58 -13.85 -20.94
C ALA A 437 13.44 -12.78 -20.23
N GLN A 438 13.21 -12.57 -18.92
CA GLN A 438 14.00 -11.64 -18.10
C GLN A 438 15.47 -12.10 -17.98
N LYS A 439 15.71 -13.39 -17.75
CA LYS A 439 17.07 -13.97 -17.76
C LYS A 439 17.77 -13.70 -19.09
N THR A 440 17.05 -13.94 -20.20
CA THR A 440 17.59 -13.72 -21.55
C THR A 440 17.95 -12.24 -21.81
N ARG A 441 17.11 -11.30 -21.38
CA ARG A 441 17.38 -9.87 -21.53
C ARG A 441 18.57 -9.38 -20.68
N LEU A 442 18.82 -10.03 -19.56
CA LEU A 442 19.97 -9.71 -18.70
C LEU A 442 21.29 -10.33 -19.17
N GLY A 443 21.26 -11.30 -20.07
CA GLY A 443 22.42 -11.96 -20.70
C GLY A 443 22.89 -13.16 -19.89
#